data_ace0e589c39647e1772c0269756560a1
#
_entry.id   ace0e589c39647e1772c0269756560a1
#
_cell.length_a   1.000
_cell.length_b   1.000
_cell.length_c   1.000
_cell.angle_alpha   90.00
_cell.angle_beta   90.00
_cell.angle_gamma   90.00
#
_symmetry.space_group_name_H-M   'P 1'
#
loop_
_entity.id
_entity.type
_entity.pdbx_description
1 polymer ?
#
loop_
_entity_poly.entity_id
_entity_poly.type
_entity_poly.pdbx_seq_one_letter_code
_entity_poly.pdbx_strand_id
1 'polypeptide(L)'
;MRCPSLLRSPFARFLLVSLGCILNVSPLCAETKTQPNVLILYADDLGYGDLNLQNAESKIPTPHLDQLARSGMRFTDGHSSSGICTPSRYALLTGRHHWRDFHGIVNAFGQSVFEPEQLTLAEMFQQHGYETAAIGKWHLGWDWDAVKKPDAKTFGEGRKKGYGPEAFDWTKPIPDGPLAHGFDSYFGDTVINFPPYCWIENDKVVKAPDTIMDTAKWKPIKEGNWECRPGPMTSDWDPYENIPTTTERGVQFIQSKSDSDQPFFLYFAFPAPHAPIIPNDEFDGRSGAGPYGDYVCETDDACGKLLQALKDSGQSDNTLVVFSADNGPERYAYARDEKYDHWSSQPFRGLKRDLYEGGHHVPFVIHWPGVTDAESTCDALVSQVDLFATMADMLGHEIPDGQAKDSRSLMPLLKQPNQKHRQSLVQNTRVDEYAIRDGKWLLIDAKSGYVSGRNKGWESRRQIPADDKQPYELYDLSVDIGQSENVASEYPETVERMKSLLQTIREDGYPE
;
A
#
# COMPACT_ATOMS: atom_id res chain seq x y z
N MET A 1 14.85 -84.38 81.98
CA MET A 1 16.31 -84.41 81.92
C MET A 1 16.81 -83.33 81.03
N ARG A 2 17.59 -82.49 81.64
CA ARG A 2 18.52 -81.52 81.02
C ARG A 2 18.03 -80.42 80.06
N CYS A 3 18.00 -79.28 80.63
CA CYS A 3 18.40 -77.97 80.14
C CYS A 3 19.75 -77.94 79.46
N PRO A 4 20.30 -76.83 78.94
CA PRO A 4 19.87 -75.54 78.48
C PRO A 4 20.59 -75.11 77.22
N SER A 5 20.32 -74.03 76.64
CA SER A 5 21.21 -72.84 76.64
C SER A 5 21.01 -71.89 75.40
N LEU A 6 20.82 -70.69 75.71
CA LEU A 6 21.48 -69.40 75.29
C LEU A 6 21.29 -68.87 73.87
N LEU A 7 20.50 -67.88 73.81
CA LEU A 7 20.75 -66.51 73.34
C LEU A 7 21.94 -66.27 72.42
N ARG A 8 21.65 -65.73 71.25
CA ARG A 8 22.37 -64.53 70.68
C ARG A 8 21.54 -63.91 69.50
N SER A 9 21.15 -62.69 69.68
CA SER A 9 20.63 -61.77 68.72
C SER A 9 21.75 -61.34 67.76
N PRO A 10 21.45 -61.08 66.46
CA PRO A 10 22.24 -60.15 65.69
C PRO A 10 21.41 -58.97 65.21
N PHE A 11 22.01 -57.86 65.41
CA PHE A 11 21.64 -56.52 64.92
C PHE A 11 21.24 -56.51 63.42
N ALA A 12 20.04 -56.06 63.13
CA ALA A 12 19.65 -55.72 61.79
C ALA A 12 20.19 -54.35 61.47
N ARG A 13 21.12 -54.28 60.53
CA ARG A 13 21.56 -53.03 59.92
C ARG A 13 20.48 -52.60 58.87
N PHE A 14 19.75 -51.52 59.16
CA PHE A 14 18.92 -50.83 58.17
C PHE A 14 19.85 -50.07 57.21
N LEU A 15 19.86 -50.51 55.94
CA LEU A 15 20.45 -49.77 54.82
C LEU A 15 19.38 -48.78 54.35
N LEU A 16 19.55 -47.48 54.64
CA LEU A 16 18.77 -46.41 54.02
C LEU A 16 19.28 -46.23 52.56
N VAL A 17 18.51 -46.72 51.59
CA VAL A 17 18.68 -46.35 50.16
C VAL A 17 17.97 -45.04 49.97
N SER A 18 18.73 -43.94 49.93
CA SER A 18 18.22 -42.61 49.49
C SER A 18 18.04 -42.64 47.99
N LEU A 19 16.78 -42.76 47.54
CA LEU A 19 16.42 -42.60 46.12
C LEU A 19 16.48 -41.09 45.81
N GLY A 20 17.59 -40.63 45.28
CA GLY A 20 17.72 -39.27 44.77
C GLY A 20 16.92 -39.15 43.47
N CYS A 21 15.73 -38.56 43.53
CA CYS A 21 15.03 -38.05 42.35
C CYS A 21 15.83 -36.86 41.79
N ILE A 22 16.64 -37.10 40.77
CA ILE A 22 17.20 -36.04 39.93
C ILE A 22 16.05 -35.55 39.08
N LEU A 23 15.41 -34.46 39.51
CA LEU A 23 14.51 -33.65 38.65
C LEU A 23 15.39 -33.02 37.58
N ASN A 24 15.42 -33.61 36.39
CA ASN A 24 15.88 -32.98 35.19
C ASN A 24 14.89 -31.84 34.89
N VAL A 25 15.16 -30.65 35.42
CA VAL A 25 14.55 -29.40 34.95
C VAL A 25 15.27 -29.11 33.65
N SER A 26 14.70 -29.59 32.51
CA SER A 26 15.06 -29.06 31.21
C SER A 26 14.72 -27.56 31.27
N PRO A 27 15.64 -26.63 30.94
CA PRO A 27 15.26 -25.27 30.78
C PRO A 27 14.19 -25.23 29.66
N LEU A 28 12.98 -24.80 29.99
CA LEU A 28 12.02 -24.35 29.00
C LEU A 28 12.73 -23.16 28.32
N CYS A 29 13.43 -23.41 27.24
CA CYS A 29 13.76 -22.37 26.29
C CYS A 29 12.41 -21.86 25.82
N ALA A 30 11.94 -20.77 26.39
CA ALA A 30 10.92 -19.97 25.75
C ALA A 30 11.52 -19.66 24.37
N GLU A 31 10.98 -20.25 23.30
CA GLU A 31 11.21 -19.75 21.96
C GLU A 31 10.86 -18.28 22.03
N THR A 32 11.87 -17.43 22.06
CA THR A 32 11.69 -16.00 21.79
C THR A 32 11.14 -15.99 20.38
N LYS A 33 9.82 -15.75 20.23
CA LYS A 33 9.23 -15.51 18.92
C LYS A 33 10.06 -14.39 18.30
N THR A 34 10.81 -14.71 17.28
CA THR A 34 11.53 -13.73 16.49
C THR A 34 10.49 -12.77 15.94
N GLN A 35 10.74 -11.47 16.07
CA GLN A 35 9.87 -10.46 15.46
C GLN A 35 9.74 -10.76 13.98
N PRO A 36 8.53 -10.77 13.39
CA PRO A 36 8.35 -11.07 11.98
C PRO A 36 8.93 -9.97 11.11
N ASN A 37 9.49 -10.33 9.97
CA ASN A 37 9.75 -9.35 8.90
C ASN A 37 8.43 -8.80 8.38
N VAL A 38 8.48 -7.61 7.77
CA VAL A 38 7.32 -7.00 7.14
C VAL A 38 7.66 -6.60 5.71
N LEU A 39 6.88 -7.08 4.76
CA LEU A 39 6.95 -6.71 3.35
C LEU A 39 5.62 -6.11 2.90
N ILE A 40 5.64 -4.84 2.50
CA ILE A 40 4.50 -4.19 1.86
C ILE A 40 4.78 -4.11 0.35
N LEU A 41 3.96 -4.80 -0.44
CA LEU A 41 3.93 -4.74 -1.90
C LEU A 41 2.82 -3.76 -2.31
N TYR A 42 3.19 -2.60 -2.86
CA TYR A 42 2.26 -1.49 -3.05
C TYR A 42 2.20 -1.07 -4.52
N ALA A 43 1.12 -1.44 -5.21
CA ALA A 43 0.90 -1.11 -6.61
C ALA A 43 0.40 0.34 -6.78
N ASP A 44 0.48 0.85 -8.01
CA ASP A 44 0.14 2.22 -8.41
C ASP A 44 -0.95 2.19 -9.49
N ASP A 45 -2.14 2.77 -9.21
CA ASP A 45 -3.29 2.80 -10.15
C ASP A 45 -3.89 1.41 -10.49
N LEU A 46 -3.92 0.48 -9.54
CA LEU A 46 -4.47 -0.86 -9.74
C LEU A 46 -5.92 -0.95 -9.25
N GLY A 47 -6.82 -1.38 -10.12
CA GLY A 47 -8.24 -1.54 -9.81
C GLY A 47 -8.56 -2.79 -9.01
N TYR A 48 -9.63 -2.73 -8.21
CA TYR A 48 -10.17 -3.88 -7.49
C TYR A 48 -10.52 -5.03 -8.43
N GLY A 49 -11.10 -4.71 -9.59
CA GLY A 49 -11.55 -5.70 -10.59
C GLY A 49 -10.43 -6.32 -11.43
N ASP A 50 -9.17 -5.91 -11.26
CA ASP A 50 -8.06 -6.40 -12.06
C ASP A 50 -7.55 -7.78 -11.60
N LEU A 51 -7.70 -8.13 -10.32
CA LEU A 51 -7.27 -9.42 -9.78
C LEU A 51 -8.35 -10.49 -9.90
N ASN A 52 -8.00 -11.69 -10.37
CA ASN A 52 -8.98 -12.80 -10.50
C ASN A 52 -9.63 -13.18 -9.18
N LEU A 53 -8.89 -13.10 -8.08
CA LEU A 53 -9.43 -13.45 -6.76
C LEU A 53 -10.47 -12.46 -6.25
N GLN A 54 -10.41 -11.20 -6.69
CA GLN A 54 -11.39 -10.16 -6.36
C GLN A 54 -12.55 -10.15 -7.36
N ASN A 55 -12.26 -10.43 -8.61
CA ASN A 55 -13.21 -10.42 -9.71
C ASN A 55 -13.00 -11.64 -10.61
N ALA A 56 -13.89 -12.64 -10.51
CA ALA A 56 -13.80 -13.86 -11.31
C ALA A 56 -13.91 -13.63 -12.82
N GLU A 57 -14.38 -12.44 -13.25
CA GLU A 57 -14.47 -12.05 -14.66
C GLU A 57 -13.23 -11.30 -15.15
N SER A 58 -12.23 -11.08 -14.28
CA SER A 58 -10.98 -10.44 -14.69
C SER A 58 -10.32 -11.19 -15.84
N LYS A 59 -9.90 -10.43 -16.84
CA LYS A 59 -9.18 -10.94 -18.01
C LYS A 59 -7.67 -10.88 -17.86
N ILE A 60 -7.19 -10.60 -16.64
CA ILE A 60 -5.77 -10.42 -16.32
C ILE A 60 -5.30 -11.58 -15.44
N PRO A 61 -4.44 -12.48 -15.95
CA PRO A 61 -3.85 -13.54 -15.12
C PRO A 61 -2.91 -12.95 -14.06
N THR A 62 -3.19 -13.24 -12.79
CA THR A 62 -2.37 -12.80 -11.64
C THR A 62 -2.05 -13.96 -10.70
N PRO A 63 -1.37 -15.02 -11.20
CA PRO A 63 -1.20 -16.26 -10.45
C PRO A 63 -0.45 -16.11 -9.13
N HIS A 64 0.52 -15.19 -9.04
CA HIS A 64 1.31 -14.99 -7.82
C HIS A 64 0.53 -14.23 -6.74
N LEU A 65 -0.19 -13.17 -7.12
CA LEU A 65 -1.06 -12.42 -6.22
C LEU A 65 -2.28 -13.26 -5.79
N ASP A 66 -2.85 -14.05 -6.71
CA ASP A 66 -3.91 -15.00 -6.38
C ASP A 66 -3.43 -16.07 -5.40
N GLN A 67 -2.18 -16.55 -5.54
CA GLN A 67 -1.60 -17.49 -4.59
C GLN A 67 -1.34 -16.84 -3.22
N LEU A 68 -0.82 -15.62 -3.19
CA LEU A 68 -0.63 -14.86 -1.95
C LEU A 68 -1.95 -14.71 -1.20
N ALA A 69 -3.01 -14.32 -1.90
CA ALA A 69 -4.34 -14.14 -1.32
C ALA A 69 -4.96 -15.46 -0.84
N ARG A 70 -4.74 -16.57 -1.56
CA ARG A 70 -5.13 -17.92 -1.08
C ARG A 70 -4.33 -18.38 0.13
N SER A 71 -3.09 -17.94 0.27
CA SER A 71 -2.25 -18.31 1.42
C SER A 71 -2.57 -17.48 2.68
N GLY A 72 -3.33 -16.41 2.57
CA GLY A 72 -3.65 -15.48 3.65
C GLY A 72 -5.12 -15.06 3.70
N MET A 73 -5.33 -13.82 4.11
CA MET A 73 -6.63 -13.19 4.24
C MET A 73 -6.83 -12.14 3.16
N ARG A 74 -7.95 -12.22 2.46
CA ARG A 74 -8.43 -11.24 1.50
C ARG A 74 -9.50 -10.35 2.13
N PHE A 75 -9.35 -9.04 2.02
CA PHE A 75 -10.38 -8.08 2.42
C PHE A 75 -11.24 -7.73 1.21
N THR A 76 -12.57 -7.81 1.38
CA THR A 76 -13.54 -7.50 0.32
C THR A 76 -14.06 -6.07 0.39
N ASP A 77 -13.86 -5.38 1.53
CA ASP A 77 -14.20 -3.96 1.74
C ASP A 77 -12.96 -3.20 2.22
N GLY A 78 -11.89 -3.31 1.43
CA GLY A 78 -10.58 -2.72 1.71
C GLY A 78 -10.31 -1.48 0.87
N HIS A 79 -9.91 -0.38 1.53
CA HIS A 79 -9.78 0.93 0.90
C HIS A 79 -8.38 1.51 1.03
N SER A 80 -7.91 2.15 -0.05
CA SER A 80 -6.88 3.17 0.08
C SER A 80 -7.46 4.38 0.83
N SER A 81 -6.58 5.19 1.41
CA SER A 81 -7.01 6.34 2.22
C SER A 81 -7.47 7.54 1.39
N SER A 82 -7.25 7.48 0.08
CA SER A 82 -7.67 8.49 -0.90
C SER A 82 -7.73 7.86 -2.29
N GLY A 83 -8.46 8.46 -3.20
CA GLY A 83 -8.44 8.10 -4.62
C GLY A 83 -7.22 8.61 -5.39
N ILE A 84 -6.09 8.95 -4.71
CA ILE A 84 -4.91 9.55 -5.34
C ILE A 84 -3.60 9.22 -4.59
N CYS A 85 -2.48 9.13 -5.32
CA CYS A 85 -1.21 8.54 -4.88
C CYS A 85 -0.59 9.15 -3.61
N THR A 86 -0.09 10.42 -3.63
CA THR A 86 0.59 11.05 -2.48
C THR A 86 -0.25 10.96 -1.20
N PRO A 87 -1.54 11.32 -1.19
CA PRO A 87 -2.43 11.17 -0.06
C PRO A 87 -2.48 9.76 0.53
N SER A 88 -2.63 8.75 -0.33
CA SER A 88 -2.72 7.37 0.14
C SER A 88 -1.40 6.86 0.71
N ARG A 89 -0.27 7.17 0.05
CA ARG A 89 1.07 6.80 0.51
C ARG A 89 1.42 7.45 1.85
N TYR A 90 1.09 8.73 2.01
CA TYR A 90 1.21 9.45 3.28
C TYR A 90 0.41 8.77 4.39
N ALA A 91 -0.86 8.52 4.14
CA ALA A 91 -1.75 7.94 5.15
C ALA A 91 -1.35 6.52 5.56
N LEU A 92 -0.89 5.69 4.61
CA LEU A 92 -0.34 4.36 4.90
C LEU A 92 0.86 4.45 5.83
N LEU A 93 1.80 5.37 5.58
CA LEU A 93 3.02 5.49 6.36
C LEU A 93 2.85 6.20 7.70
N THR A 94 1.77 6.98 7.89
CA THR A 94 1.58 7.79 9.11
C THR A 94 0.38 7.40 9.98
N GLY A 95 -0.49 6.52 9.47
CA GLY A 95 -1.76 6.20 10.16
C GLY A 95 -2.73 7.39 10.25
N ARG A 96 -2.54 8.41 9.41
CA ARG A 96 -3.27 9.68 9.46
C ARG A 96 -3.74 10.08 8.06
N HIS A 97 -5.00 10.45 7.92
CA HIS A 97 -5.50 10.92 6.64
C HIS A 97 -4.84 12.25 6.24
N HIS A 98 -4.43 12.36 4.98
CA HIS A 98 -3.76 13.53 4.40
C HIS A 98 -4.55 14.85 4.53
N TRP A 99 -5.90 14.78 4.43
CA TRP A 99 -6.76 15.97 4.47
C TRP A 99 -6.77 16.69 5.83
N ARG A 100 -6.12 16.12 6.85
CA ARG A 100 -5.85 16.80 8.11
C ARG A 100 -4.71 17.81 8.00
N ASP A 101 -3.80 17.62 7.06
CA ASP A 101 -2.55 18.35 6.96
C ASP A 101 -2.36 19.03 5.60
N PHE A 102 -2.75 18.37 4.50
CA PHE A 102 -2.60 18.92 3.15
C PHE A 102 -3.62 18.35 2.16
N HIS A 103 -3.66 18.92 0.96
CA HIS A 103 -4.46 18.43 -0.16
C HIS A 103 -3.63 18.34 -1.44
N GLY A 104 -3.98 17.38 -2.30
CA GLY A 104 -3.36 17.20 -3.62
C GLY A 104 -2.13 16.30 -3.59
N ILE A 105 -1.38 16.32 -4.69
CA ILE A 105 -0.20 15.49 -4.88
C ILE A 105 1.07 16.31 -4.84
N VAL A 106 2.17 15.68 -4.47
CA VAL A 106 3.51 16.23 -4.68
C VAL A 106 3.79 16.29 -6.17
N ASN A 107 4.12 17.48 -6.66
CA ASN A 107 4.51 17.68 -8.06
C ASN A 107 6.01 17.40 -8.26
N ALA A 108 6.46 17.43 -9.52
CA ALA A 108 7.88 17.37 -9.83
C ALA A 108 8.66 18.43 -9.02
N PHE A 109 9.73 18.01 -8.35
CA PHE A 109 10.51 18.84 -7.43
C PHE A 109 9.70 19.44 -6.26
N GLY A 110 8.63 18.77 -5.86
CA GLY A 110 7.83 19.18 -4.70
C GLY A 110 8.52 18.84 -3.38
N GLN A 111 8.22 19.66 -2.37
CA GLN A 111 8.73 19.49 -1.02
C GLN A 111 8.10 18.26 -0.36
N SER A 112 8.75 17.76 0.68
CA SER A 112 8.23 16.72 1.56
C SER A 112 6.89 17.13 2.16
N VAL A 113 5.98 16.15 2.29
CA VAL A 113 4.64 16.35 2.90
C VAL A 113 4.59 15.98 4.37
N PHE A 114 5.70 15.54 4.93
CA PHE A 114 5.77 15.19 6.34
C PHE A 114 6.03 16.41 7.21
N GLU A 115 5.32 16.52 8.31
CA GLU A 115 5.63 17.48 9.35
C GLU A 115 6.83 16.99 10.18
N PRO A 116 7.67 17.89 10.74
CA PRO A 116 8.94 17.51 11.39
C PRO A 116 8.83 16.48 12.52
N GLU A 117 7.68 16.41 13.20
CA GLU A 117 7.46 15.48 14.32
C GLU A 117 6.46 14.35 13.97
N GLN A 118 6.19 14.18 12.70
CA GLN A 118 5.27 13.16 12.22
C GLN A 118 5.91 11.77 12.31
N LEU A 119 5.41 10.91 13.19
CA LEU A 119 5.87 9.52 13.29
C LEU A 119 5.44 8.73 12.06
N THR A 120 6.39 8.03 11.45
CA THR A 120 6.15 7.14 10.32
C THR A 120 6.24 5.67 10.72
N LEU A 121 5.67 4.78 9.89
CA LEU A 121 5.85 3.33 10.05
C LEU A 121 7.33 2.94 10.09
N ALA A 122 8.16 3.53 9.23
CA ALA A 122 9.57 3.19 9.16
C ALA A 122 10.31 3.61 10.44
N GLU A 123 10.05 4.80 10.97
CA GLU A 123 10.62 5.24 12.26
C GLU A 123 10.18 4.33 13.41
N MET A 124 8.90 3.93 13.43
CA MET A 124 8.42 2.99 14.43
C MET A 124 9.14 1.64 14.35
N PHE A 125 9.31 1.08 13.14
CA PHE A 125 10.07 -0.15 12.94
C PHE A 125 11.54 -0.01 13.35
N GLN A 126 12.17 1.11 13.00
CA GLN A 126 13.56 1.41 13.37
C GLN A 126 13.74 1.48 14.90
N GLN A 127 12.79 2.10 15.64
CA GLN A 127 12.77 2.13 17.11
C GLN A 127 12.69 0.71 17.73
N HIS A 128 12.18 -0.26 16.99
CA HIS A 128 12.11 -1.66 17.40
C HIS A 128 13.23 -2.55 16.83
N GLY A 129 14.28 -1.93 16.28
CA GLY A 129 15.50 -2.61 15.85
C GLY A 129 15.40 -3.28 14.46
N TYR A 130 14.39 -2.96 13.68
CA TYR A 130 14.28 -3.41 12.29
C TYR A 130 15.30 -2.68 11.41
N GLU A 131 15.79 -3.37 10.40
CA GLU A 131 16.40 -2.72 9.25
C GLU A 131 15.28 -2.30 8.28
N THR A 132 15.27 -1.03 7.88
CA THR A 132 14.16 -0.46 7.12
C THR A 132 14.61 -0.05 5.71
N ALA A 133 13.86 -0.46 4.69
CA ALA A 133 14.17 -0.14 3.31
C ALA A 133 12.91 0.31 2.54
N ALA A 134 13.08 1.31 1.67
CA ALA A 134 12.08 1.67 0.67
C ALA A 134 12.66 1.46 -0.74
N ILE A 135 11.91 0.78 -1.61
CA ILE A 135 12.33 0.52 -2.99
C ILE A 135 11.19 0.89 -3.94
N GLY A 136 11.51 1.63 -5.00
CA GLY A 136 10.59 2.05 -6.04
C GLY A 136 10.07 3.47 -5.87
N LYS A 137 8.79 3.69 -6.21
CA LYS A 137 8.15 5.01 -6.22
C LYS A 137 8.01 5.60 -4.81
N TRP A 138 8.59 6.81 -4.61
CA TRP A 138 8.41 7.54 -3.35
C TRP A 138 7.17 8.44 -3.34
N HIS A 139 7.14 9.44 -4.18
CA HIS A 139 6.02 10.40 -4.40
C HIS A 139 5.52 11.16 -3.14
N LEU A 140 6.38 11.35 -2.14
CA LEU A 140 6.07 12.08 -0.90
C LEU A 140 6.92 13.33 -0.70
N GLY A 141 7.73 13.67 -1.72
CA GLY A 141 8.54 14.88 -1.75
C GLY A 141 9.95 14.70 -1.19
N TRP A 142 10.74 15.76 -1.37
CA TRP A 142 12.13 15.93 -0.97
C TRP A 142 12.41 17.42 -0.82
N ASP A 143 13.44 17.82 -0.10
CA ASP A 143 13.90 19.22 -0.13
C ASP A 143 14.78 19.50 -1.37
N TRP A 144 14.14 19.65 -2.52
CA TRP A 144 14.80 19.98 -3.76
C TRP A 144 15.43 21.38 -3.78
N ASP A 145 14.95 22.29 -2.91
CA ASP A 145 15.49 23.65 -2.83
C ASP A 145 16.92 23.66 -2.27
N ALA A 146 17.29 22.70 -1.44
CA ALA A 146 18.64 22.55 -0.90
C ALA A 146 19.70 22.25 -1.98
N VAL A 147 19.29 21.63 -3.08
CA VAL A 147 20.18 21.27 -4.20
C VAL A 147 19.96 22.12 -5.46
N LYS A 148 18.88 22.93 -5.50
CA LYS A 148 18.60 23.85 -6.59
C LYS A 148 19.54 25.06 -6.53
N LYS A 149 20.15 25.40 -7.68
CA LYS A 149 21.06 26.55 -7.77
C LYS A 149 20.29 27.87 -7.69
N PRO A 150 20.86 28.93 -7.09
CA PRO A 150 20.17 30.21 -6.91
C PRO A 150 19.74 30.89 -8.23
N ASP A 151 20.46 30.63 -9.31
CA ASP A 151 20.23 31.17 -10.65
C ASP A 151 19.48 30.21 -11.58
N ALA A 152 18.91 29.11 -11.03
CA ALA A 152 18.18 28.11 -11.78
C ALA A 152 17.04 28.74 -12.59
N LYS A 153 17.04 28.46 -13.90
CA LYS A 153 16.01 28.93 -14.81
C LYS A 153 15.13 27.80 -15.27
N THR A 154 13.85 28.12 -15.47
CA THR A 154 12.90 27.20 -16.10
C THR A 154 12.86 27.48 -17.61
N PHE A 155 12.58 26.45 -18.39
CA PHE A 155 12.23 26.56 -19.82
C PHE A 155 10.72 26.24 -20.01
N GLY A 156 10.20 26.58 -21.20
CA GLY A 156 8.82 26.30 -21.56
C GLY A 156 7.76 27.07 -20.75
N GLU A 157 6.49 26.77 -21.00
CA GLU A 157 5.33 27.42 -20.36
C GLU A 157 4.23 26.39 -20.04
N GLY A 158 3.39 26.70 -19.06
CA GLY A 158 2.26 25.85 -18.64
C GLY A 158 2.70 24.45 -18.29
N ARG A 159 2.07 23.42 -18.86
CA ARG A 159 2.43 22.01 -18.62
C ARG A 159 3.77 21.61 -19.22
N LYS A 160 4.36 22.42 -20.10
CA LYS A 160 5.68 22.21 -20.69
C LYS A 160 6.79 22.94 -19.93
N LYS A 161 6.48 23.58 -18.81
CA LYS A 161 7.47 24.24 -17.97
C LYS A 161 8.27 23.19 -17.19
N GLY A 162 9.61 23.32 -17.23
CA GLY A 162 10.53 22.42 -16.53
C GLY A 162 11.86 23.11 -16.24
N TYR A 163 12.72 22.40 -15.52
CA TYR A 163 14.12 22.78 -15.32
C TYR A 163 15.02 21.99 -16.27
N GLY A 164 16.17 22.56 -16.64
CA GLY A 164 17.25 21.80 -17.26
C GLY A 164 18.16 21.12 -16.24
N PRO A 165 19.04 20.20 -16.69
CA PRO A 165 19.96 19.50 -15.78
C PRO A 165 20.87 20.43 -14.99
N GLU A 166 21.24 21.58 -15.59
CA GLU A 166 22.10 22.60 -15.00
C GLU A 166 21.48 23.33 -13.80
N ALA A 167 20.17 23.21 -13.59
CA ALA A 167 19.44 23.92 -12.54
C ALA A 167 19.76 23.40 -11.12
N PHE A 168 20.33 22.21 -11.01
CA PHE A 168 20.60 21.56 -9.73
C PHE A 168 22.07 21.22 -9.55
N ASP A 169 22.49 21.13 -8.30
CA ASP A 169 23.79 20.60 -7.91
C ASP A 169 23.66 19.12 -7.54
N TRP A 170 23.76 18.26 -8.53
CA TRP A 170 23.58 16.82 -8.41
C TRP A 170 24.68 16.10 -7.61
N THR A 171 25.72 16.82 -7.15
CA THR A 171 26.78 16.26 -6.29
C THR A 171 26.39 16.23 -4.82
N LYS A 172 25.37 16.98 -4.44
CA LYS A 172 24.89 17.08 -3.07
C LYS A 172 23.84 16.01 -2.74
N PRO A 173 23.74 15.60 -1.46
CA PRO A 173 22.60 14.84 -1.00
C PRO A 173 21.33 15.69 -1.09
N ILE A 174 20.21 15.03 -1.38
CA ILE A 174 18.87 15.63 -1.44
C ILE A 174 18.20 15.37 -0.08
N PRO A 175 18.01 16.39 0.77
CA PRO A 175 17.44 16.16 2.09
C PRO A 175 15.95 15.84 2.06
N ASP A 176 15.41 15.48 3.23
CA ASP A 176 13.99 15.33 3.51
C ASP A 176 13.26 14.32 2.60
N GLY A 177 14.00 13.27 2.23
CA GLY A 177 13.49 12.11 1.51
C GLY A 177 13.29 10.90 2.45
N PRO A 178 13.21 9.67 1.90
CA PRO A 178 12.94 8.46 2.70
C PRO A 178 13.81 8.27 3.92
N LEU A 179 15.10 8.63 3.85
CA LEU A 179 16.04 8.48 4.97
C LEU A 179 15.70 9.40 6.16
N ALA A 180 15.12 10.57 5.89
CA ALA A 180 14.70 11.49 6.93
C ALA A 180 13.42 11.01 7.66
N HIS A 181 12.75 10.00 7.11
CA HIS A 181 11.48 9.48 7.60
C HIS A 181 11.58 7.99 8.00
N GLY A 182 12.74 7.59 8.54
CA GLY A 182 12.95 6.30 9.19
C GLY A 182 13.34 5.14 8.28
N PHE A 183 13.68 5.36 7.01
CA PHE A 183 14.27 4.33 6.18
C PHE A 183 15.80 4.39 6.25
N ASP A 184 16.43 3.24 6.53
CA ASP A 184 17.89 3.10 6.54
C ASP A 184 18.45 3.14 5.11
N SER A 185 17.66 2.70 4.13
CA SER A 185 18.04 2.71 2.72
C SER A 185 16.86 2.99 1.79
N TYR A 186 17.19 3.61 0.66
CA TYR A 186 16.25 3.87 -0.43
C TYR A 186 16.89 3.56 -1.77
N PHE A 187 16.12 2.97 -2.69
CA PHE A 187 16.46 2.89 -4.11
C PHE A 187 15.21 3.04 -4.97
N GLY A 188 15.23 3.99 -5.90
CA GLY A 188 14.11 4.17 -6.81
C GLY A 188 14.20 5.44 -7.65
N ASP A 189 13.06 5.80 -8.22
CA ASP A 189 12.80 7.10 -8.82
C ASP A 189 11.77 7.87 -7.99
N THR A 190 11.60 9.15 -8.24
CA THR A 190 10.57 9.93 -7.51
C THR A 190 9.18 9.49 -7.94
N VAL A 191 8.92 9.54 -9.24
CA VAL A 191 7.71 9.07 -9.93
C VAL A 191 8.08 8.83 -11.40
N ILE A 192 7.71 7.72 -11.98
CA ILE A 192 8.11 7.29 -13.33
C ILE A 192 7.87 8.33 -14.45
N ASN A 193 6.87 9.22 -14.27
CA ASN A 193 6.53 10.25 -15.26
C ASN A 193 6.86 11.69 -14.80
N PHE A 194 7.62 11.85 -13.70
CA PHE A 194 8.09 13.14 -13.18
C PHE A 194 9.61 13.22 -13.15
N PRO A 195 10.21 14.38 -13.54
CA PRO A 195 11.64 14.58 -13.35
C PRO A 195 12.01 14.71 -11.84
N PRO A 196 13.27 14.40 -11.50
CA PRO A 196 14.34 13.97 -12.39
C PRO A 196 14.18 12.51 -12.82
N TYR A 197 14.42 12.21 -14.09
CA TYR A 197 14.41 10.84 -14.61
C TYR A 197 15.79 10.23 -14.43
N CYS A 198 16.03 9.71 -13.27
CA CYS A 198 17.28 9.07 -12.84
C CYS A 198 17.03 8.20 -11.60
N TRP A 199 17.92 7.27 -11.37
CA TRP A 199 17.93 6.53 -10.14
C TRP A 199 18.47 7.37 -8.98
N ILE A 200 17.81 7.25 -7.83
CA ILE A 200 18.25 7.81 -6.56
C ILE A 200 18.57 6.63 -5.65
N GLU A 201 19.74 6.62 -5.06
CA GLU A 201 20.16 5.67 -4.04
C GLU A 201 20.39 6.43 -2.74
N ASN A 202 19.63 6.07 -1.73
CA ASN A 202 19.57 6.80 -0.46
C ASN A 202 19.11 8.26 -0.67
N ASP A 203 20.02 9.20 -0.52
CA ASP A 203 19.79 10.64 -0.66
C ASP A 203 20.51 11.26 -1.87
N LYS A 204 21.03 10.43 -2.80
CA LYS A 204 21.84 10.89 -3.95
C LYS A 204 21.40 10.30 -5.26
N VAL A 205 21.47 11.08 -6.31
CA VAL A 205 21.34 10.55 -7.67
C VAL A 205 22.53 9.61 -7.96
N VAL A 206 22.23 8.43 -8.51
CA VAL A 206 23.26 7.45 -8.90
C VAL A 206 24.13 7.99 -10.03
N LYS A 207 23.49 8.69 -10.96
CA LYS A 207 24.14 9.40 -12.07
C LYS A 207 23.45 10.74 -12.26
N ALA A 208 24.24 11.79 -12.40
CA ALA A 208 23.72 13.14 -12.64
C ALA A 208 22.95 13.21 -13.97
N PRO A 209 21.72 13.75 -13.97
CA PRO A 209 21.03 14.09 -15.21
C PRO A 209 21.89 14.97 -16.12
N ASP A 210 21.93 14.64 -17.41
CA ASP A 210 22.78 15.26 -18.42
C ASP A 210 22.02 15.70 -19.69
N THR A 211 20.71 15.40 -19.74
CA THR A 211 19.82 15.76 -20.85
C THR A 211 18.43 16.12 -20.33
N ILE A 212 17.54 16.47 -21.26
CA ILE A 212 16.12 16.75 -20.97
C ILE A 212 15.27 15.58 -21.48
N MET A 213 14.19 15.27 -20.76
CA MET A 213 13.22 14.25 -21.12
C MET A 213 12.78 14.40 -22.58
N ASP A 214 12.97 13.33 -23.34
CA ASP A 214 12.52 13.19 -24.72
C ASP A 214 11.94 11.79 -24.95
N THR A 215 10.62 11.70 -25.03
CA THR A 215 9.90 10.45 -25.24
C THR A 215 10.10 9.85 -26.64
N ALA A 216 10.63 10.62 -27.60
CA ALA A 216 10.93 10.11 -28.95
C ALA A 216 12.09 9.09 -28.98
N LYS A 217 12.82 8.95 -27.88
CA LYS A 217 13.88 7.94 -27.75
C LYS A 217 13.36 6.51 -27.63
N TRP A 218 12.13 6.34 -27.15
CA TRP A 218 11.57 5.04 -26.83
C TRP A 218 10.54 4.58 -27.87
N LYS A 219 10.18 3.31 -27.81
CA LYS A 219 9.08 2.74 -28.59
C LYS A 219 7.80 3.56 -28.38
N PRO A 220 6.88 3.62 -29.33
CA PRO A 220 5.56 4.22 -29.11
C PRO A 220 4.87 3.60 -27.92
N ILE A 221 4.20 4.43 -27.12
CA ILE A 221 3.44 3.95 -25.98
C ILE A 221 2.34 2.99 -26.41
N LYS A 222 2.13 1.93 -25.63
CA LYS A 222 1.20 0.85 -25.99
C LYS A 222 -0.27 1.19 -25.65
N GLU A 223 -0.49 1.95 -24.57
CA GLU A 223 -1.81 2.44 -24.17
C GLU A 223 -1.70 3.83 -23.53
N GLY A 224 -2.66 4.70 -23.78
CA GLY A 224 -2.72 6.03 -23.19
C GLY A 224 -1.70 7.00 -23.80
N ASN A 225 -1.03 7.76 -22.94
CA ASN A 225 0.00 8.74 -23.32
C ASN A 225 1.21 8.58 -22.39
N TRP A 226 2.37 9.07 -22.82
CA TRP A 226 3.58 9.08 -21.99
C TRP A 226 3.39 9.81 -20.66
N GLU A 227 2.58 10.88 -20.67
CA GLU A 227 2.31 11.74 -19.50
C GLU A 227 3.57 12.28 -18.78
N CYS A 228 4.74 12.05 -19.37
CA CYS A 228 6.02 12.52 -18.84
C CYS A 228 6.08 14.05 -18.85
N ARG A 229 6.50 14.61 -17.73
CA ARG A 229 6.74 16.05 -17.59
C ARG A 229 8.13 16.41 -18.06
N PRO A 230 8.32 17.60 -18.68
CA PRO A 230 9.63 18.05 -19.10
C PRO A 230 10.54 18.28 -17.90
N GLY A 231 11.80 17.88 -18.02
CA GLY A 231 12.80 18.09 -16.97
C GLY A 231 14.06 17.27 -17.15
N PRO A 232 14.98 17.33 -16.18
CA PRO A 232 16.27 16.64 -16.23
C PRO A 232 16.12 15.13 -16.32
N MET A 233 16.95 14.52 -17.15
CA MET A 233 17.01 13.07 -17.37
C MET A 233 18.46 12.63 -17.54
N THR A 234 18.80 11.43 -17.09
CA THR A 234 20.06 10.81 -17.52
C THR A 234 19.93 10.26 -18.93
N SER A 235 20.99 10.39 -19.73
CA SER A 235 20.96 9.96 -21.14
C SER A 235 20.72 8.47 -21.34
N ASP A 236 20.98 7.66 -20.32
CA ASP A 236 20.78 6.22 -20.25
C ASP A 236 19.48 5.81 -19.53
N TRP A 237 18.63 6.77 -19.13
CA TRP A 237 17.34 6.43 -18.53
C TRP A 237 16.46 5.68 -19.52
N ASP A 238 15.96 4.53 -19.07
CA ASP A 238 14.97 3.75 -19.79
C ASP A 238 13.81 3.41 -18.84
N PRO A 239 12.60 3.92 -19.06
CA PRO A 239 11.44 3.63 -18.20
C PRO A 239 11.02 2.16 -18.23
N TYR A 240 11.36 1.38 -19.27
CA TYR A 240 11.11 -0.05 -19.36
C TYR A 240 11.96 -0.85 -18.35
N GLU A 241 13.08 -0.30 -17.89
CA GLU A 241 13.94 -0.91 -16.88
C GLU A 241 13.45 -0.65 -15.44
N ASN A 242 12.36 0.11 -15.23
CA ASN A 242 11.95 0.48 -13.88
C ASN A 242 11.52 -0.74 -13.05
N ILE A 243 10.56 -1.56 -13.53
CA ILE A 243 10.15 -2.76 -12.82
C ILE A 243 11.27 -3.78 -12.68
N PRO A 244 12.02 -4.16 -13.77
CA PRO A 244 13.12 -5.09 -13.65
C PRO A 244 14.17 -4.67 -12.63
N THR A 245 14.66 -3.42 -12.69
CA THR A 245 15.72 -2.93 -11.80
C THR A 245 15.26 -2.85 -10.34
N THR A 246 14.08 -2.31 -10.07
CA THR A 246 13.58 -2.23 -8.70
C THR A 246 13.29 -3.62 -8.13
N THR A 247 12.76 -4.55 -8.94
CA THR A 247 12.54 -5.94 -8.53
C THR A 247 13.86 -6.64 -8.18
N GLU A 248 14.90 -6.46 -9.00
CA GLU A 248 16.21 -7.02 -8.70
C GLU A 248 16.78 -6.48 -7.39
N ARG A 249 16.67 -5.17 -7.14
CA ARG A 249 17.08 -4.54 -5.87
C ARG A 249 16.29 -5.10 -4.67
N GLY A 250 14.98 -5.33 -4.82
CA GLY A 250 14.16 -5.95 -3.79
C GLY A 250 14.56 -7.39 -3.50
N VAL A 251 14.81 -8.18 -4.53
CA VAL A 251 15.31 -9.56 -4.41
C VAL A 251 16.67 -9.59 -3.71
N GLN A 252 17.61 -8.73 -4.12
CA GLN A 252 18.95 -8.62 -3.50
C GLN A 252 18.83 -8.21 -2.01
N PHE A 253 17.96 -7.26 -1.69
CA PHE A 253 17.71 -6.87 -0.29
C PHE A 253 17.21 -8.06 0.53
N ILE A 254 16.17 -8.78 0.09
CA ILE A 254 15.62 -9.94 0.78
C ILE A 254 16.68 -11.05 0.94
N GLN A 255 17.41 -11.36 -0.11
CA GLN A 255 18.47 -12.39 -0.09
C GLN A 255 19.60 -12.05 0.87
N SER A 256 19.92 -10.75 1.03
CA SER A 256 20.93 -10.29 1.99
C SER A 256 20.56 -10.56 3.45
N LYS A 257 19.29 -10.94 3.72
CA LYS A 257 18.75 -11.24 5.06
C LYS A 257 18.72 -12.73 5.40
N SER A 258 19.19 -13.61 4.50
CA SER A 258 19.13 -15.08 4.71
C SER A 258 19.80 -15.54 5.99
N ASP A 259 20.89 -14.89 6.40
CA ASP A 259 21.66 -15.25 7.61
C ASP A 259 21.53 -14.17 8.72
N SER A 260 20.53 -13.27 8.61
CA SER A 260 20.33 -12.17 9.57
C SER A 260 19.27 -12.53 10.60
N ASP A 261 19.60 -12.35 11.87
CA ASP A 261 18.63 -12.39 12.98
C ASP A 261 17.88 -11.07 13.14
N GLN A 262 18.33 -9.99 12.47
CA GLN A 262 17.68 -8.68 12.51
C GLN A 262 16.46 -8.71 11.59
N PRO A 263 15.25 -8.40 12.10
CA PRO A 263 14.06 -8.30 11.27
C PRO A 263 14.16 -7.11 10.33
N PHE A 264 13.42 -7.17 9.20
CA PHE A 264 13.36 -6.06 8.26
C PHE A 264 11.94 -5.57 8.02
N PHE A 265 11.83 -4.29 7.68
CA PHE A 265 10.66 -3.68 7.08
C PHE A 265 11.01 -3.21 5.66
N LEU A 266 10.38 -3.80 4.65
CA LEU A 266 10.54 -3.42 3.25
C LEU A 266 9.23 -2.84 2.71
N TYR A 267 9.25 -1.54 2.39
CA TYR A 267 8.21 -0.87 1.62
C TYR A 267 8.59 -0.92 0.12
N PHE A 268 7.98 -1.84 -0.62
CA PHE A 268 8.23 -2.02 -2.04
C PHE A 268 7.07 -1.40 -2.84
N ALA A 269 7.32 -0.24 -3.44
CA ALA A 269 6.33 0.57 -4.12
C ALA A 269 6.52 0.51 -5.64
N PHE A 270 5.66 -0.26 -6.31
CA PHE A 270 5.70 -0.37 -7.76
C PHE A 270 5.33 0.96 -8.43
N PRO A 271 5.91 1.30 -9.60
CA PRO A 271 5.45 2.38 -10.45
C PRO A 271 4.27 1.99 -11.34
N ALA A 272 3.87 0.73 -11.30
CA ALA A 272 2.93 0.07 -12.21
C ALA A 272 1.64 -0.36 -11.48
N PRO A 273 0.53 -0.46 -12.21
CA PRO A 273 0.33 -0.21 -13.66
C PRO A 273 0.02 1.26 -14.04
N HIS A 274 0.53 2.25 -13.27
CA HIS A 274 0.39 3.70 -13.58
C HIS A 274 0.98 4.05 -14.97
N ALA A 275 0.44 5.08 -15.61
CA ALA A 275 0.98 5.62 -16.86
C ALA A 275 2.39 6.25 -16.66
N PRO A 276 3.32 6.05 -17.60
CA PRO A 276 3.15 5.46 -18.92
C PRO A 276 2.90 3.95 -18.87
N ILE A 277 1.90 3.45 -19.61
CA ILE A 277 1.59 2.02 -19.66
C ILE A 277 2.54 1.36 -20.64
N ILE A 278 3.60 0.75 -20.12
CA ILE A 278 4.77 0.27 -20.86
C ILE A 278 5.21 -1.13 -20.42
N PRO A 279 4.31 -2.13 -20.52
CA PRO A 279 4.75 -3.50 -20.23
C PRO A 279 5.93 -3.88 -21.12
N ASN A 280 6.88 -4.63 -20.56
CA ASN A 280 7.98 -5.20 -21.33
C ASN A 280 7.46 -6.17 -22.40
N ASP A 281 8.19 -6.29 -23.53
CA ASP A 281 7.75 -7.06 -24.71
C ASP A 281 7.44 -8.53 -24.38
N GLU A 282 8.07 -9.10 -23.37
CA GLU A 282 7.81 -10.47 -22.91
C GLU A 282 6.41 -10.67 -22.29
N PHE A 283 5.76 -9.57 -21.89
CA PHE A 283 4.41 -9.59 -21.33
C PHE A 283 3.34 -9.27 -22.39
N ASP A 284 3.71 -8.87 -23.59
CA ASP A 284 2.75 -8.51 -24.66
C ASP A 284 1.76 -9.65 -24.95
N GLY A 285 0.46 -9.35 -24.82
CA GLY A 285 -0.61 -10.29 -25.10
C GLY A 285 -0.81 -11.38 -24.05
N ARG A 286 -0.24 -11.25 -22.86
CA ARG A 286 -0.47 -12.19 -21.75
C ARG A 286 -1.85 -12.05 -21.14
N SER A 287 -2.46 -10.87 -21.23
CA SER A 287 -3.81 -10.60 -20.73
C SER A 287 -4.85 -10.48 -21.83
N GLY A 288 -6.12 -10.64 -21.45
CA GLY A 288 -7.27 -10.29 -22.28
C GLY A 288 -7.71 -8.82 -22.13
N ALA A 289 -6.96 -7.98 -21.38
CA ALA A 289 -7.29 -6.60 -21.07
C ALA A 289 -6.36 -5.58 -21.75
N GLY A 290 -5.58 -6.01 -22.75
CA GLY A 290 -4.65 -5.16 -23.50
C GLY A 290 -3.41 -4.74 -22.71
N PRO A 291 -2.66 -3.70 -23.18
CA PRO A 291 -1.35 -3.37 -22.62
C PRO A 291 -1.36 -3.06 -21.11
N TYR A 292 -2.41 -2.46 -20.61
CA TYR A 292 -2.52 -2.27 -19.16
C TYR A 292 -2.59 -3.62 -18.42
N GLY A 293 -3.39 -4.56 -18.91
CA GLY A 293 -3.48 -5.89 -18.32
C GLY A 293 -2.15 -6.64 -18.40
N ASP A 294 -1.42 -6.47 -19.51
CA ASP A 294 -0.07 -7.02 -19.67
C ASP A 294 0.91 -6.41 -18.64
N TYR A 295 0.74 -5.12 -18.31
CA TYR A 295 1.54 -4.42 -17.29
C TYR A 295 1.18 -4.89 -15.86
N VAL A 296 -0.08 -5.23 -15.61
CA VAL A 296 -0.48 -5.91 -14.37
C VAL A 296 0.14 -7.31 -14.29
N CYS A 297 0.21 -8.07 -15.41
CA CYS A 297 0.91 -9.35 -15.43
C CYS A 297 2.41 -9.22 -15.11
N GLU A 298 3.07 -8.16 -15.59
CA GLU A 298 4.47 -7.86 -15.23
C GLU A 298 4.62 -7.52 -13.75
N THR A 299 3.67 -6.76 -13.19
CA THR A 299 3.64 -6.45 -11.76
C THR A 299 3.44 -7.71 -10.92
N ASP A 300 2.56 -8.62 -11.35
CA ASP A 300 2.34 -9.92 -10.69
C ASP A 300 3.61 -10.80 -10.73
N ASP A 301 4.31 -10.84 -11.86
CA ASP A 301 5.59 -11.57 -12.00
C ASP A 301 6.67 -11.00 -11.07
N ALA A 302 6.75 -9.68 -10.94
CA ALA A 302 7.65 -9.01 -10.02
C ALA A 302 7.30 -9.35 -8.55
N CYS A 303 6.02 -9.35 -8.17
CA CYS A 303 5.56 -9.84 -6.87
C CYS A 303 5.99 -11.29 -6.65
N GLY A 304 5.83 -12.16 -7.65
CA GLY A 304 6.25 -13.54 -7.61
C GLY A 304 7.74 -13.72 -7.33
N LYS A 305 8.60 -12.90 -7.97
CA LYS A 305 10.06 -12.91 -7.74
C LYS A 305 10.42 -12.50 -6.32
N LEU A 306 9.78 -11.48 -5.76
CA LEU A 306 10.00 -11.05 -4.38
C LEU A 306 9.54 -12.10 -3.36
N LEU A 307 8.37 -12.71 -3.57
CA LEU A 307 7.86 -13.80 -2.73
C LEU A 307 8.75 -15.07 -2.82
N GLN A 308 9.27 -15.36 -4.02
CA GLN A 308 10.23 -16.45 -4.19
C GLN A 308 11.56 -16.16 -3.48
N ALA A 309 12.04 -14.92 -3.48
CA ALA A 309 13.23 -14.52 -2.74
C ALA A 309 13.06 -14.71 -1.21
N LEU A 310 11.87 -14.42 -0.64
CA LEU A 310 11.56 -14.74 0.75
C LEU A 310 11.66 -16.24 1.04
N LYS A 311 11.17 -17.05 0.11
CA LYS A 311 11.24 -18.52 0.24
C LYS A 311 12.67 -19.03 0.15
N ASP A 312 13.44 -18.56 -0.82
CA ASP A 312 14.80 -18.99 -1.07
C ASP A 312 15.76 -18.57 0.05
N SER A 313 15.47 -17.44 0.72
CA SER A 313 16.20 -16.96 1.90
C SER A 313 15.72 -17.56 3.23
N GLY A 314 14.70 -18.46 3.20
CA GLY A 314 14.14 -19.07 4.41
C GLY A 314 13.33 -18.12 5.29
N GLN A 315 12.93 -16.95 4.77
CA GLN A 315 12.23 -15.92 5.54
C GLN A 315 10.70 -15.99 5.42
N SER A 316 10.15 -16.82 4.51
CA SER A 316 8.70 -16.87 4.25
C SER A 316 7.85 -17.12 5.48
N ASP A 317 8.26 -18.05 6.35
CA ASP A 317 7.47 -18.47 7.50
C ASP A 317 7.48 -17.44 8.65
N ASN A 318 8.38 -16.44 8.57
CA ASN A 318 8.50 -15.35 9.54
C ASN A 318 8.32 -13.96 8.89
N THR A 319 7.54 -13.87 7.82
CA THR A 319 7.29 -12.58 7.15
C THR A 319 5.79 -12.31 7.05
N LEU A 320 5.36 -11.16 7.55
CA LEU A 320 4.05 -10.57 7.26
C LEU A 320 4.15 -9.89 5.90
N VAL A 321 3.32 -10.31 4.95
CA VAL A 321 3.23 -9.71 3.61
C VAL A 321 1.88 -9.01 3.46
N VAL A 322 1.92 -7.75 3.06
CA VAL A 322 0.74 -6.96 2.67
C VAL A 322 0.82 -6.67 1.19
N PHE A 323 -0.25 -6.90 0.44
CA PHE A 323 -0.41 -6.41 -0.92
C PHE A 323 -1.60 -5.47 -1.01
N SER A 324 -1.41 -4.29 -1.62
CA SER A 324 -2.48 -3.36 -1.91
C SER A 324 -2.08 -2.37 -3.03
N ALA A 325 -2.96 -1.40 -3.33
CA ALA A 325 -2.72 -0.33 -4.30
C ALA A 325 -3.03 1.04 -3.69
N ASP A 326 -2.39 2.09 -4.20
CA ASP A 326 -2.55 3.44 -3.66
C ASP A 326 -3.88 4.12 -4.05
N ASN A 327 -4.46 3.72 -5.15
CA ASN A 327 -5.80 4.14 -5.60
C ASN A 327 -6.29 3.24 -6.73
N GLY A 328 -7.54 3.43 -7.12
CA GLY A 328 -8.13 2.77 -8.28
C GLY A 328 -7.51 3.18 -9.63
N PRO A 329 -7.93 2.57 -10.75
CA PRO A 329 -7.29 2.69 -12.05
C PRO A 329 -7.50 4.07 -12.68
N GLU A 330 -6.58 4.51 -13.55
CA GLU A 330 -6.66 5.77 -14.27
C GLU A 330 -7.77 5.71 -15.36
N ARG A 331 -8.23 6.86 -15.82
CA ARG A 331 -9.32 7.06 -16.79
C ARG A 331 -9.21 6.28 -18.11
N TYR A 332 -8.04 5.71 -18.42
CA TYR A 332 -7.88 4.80 -19.56
C TYR A 332 -8.74 3.55 -19.43
N ALA A 333 -9.19 3.21 -18.23
CA ALA A 333 -10.13 2.11 -17.97
C ALA A 333 -11.44 2.23 -18.77
N TYR A 334 -11.91 3.43 -19.08
CA TYR A 334 -13.11 3.60 -19.93
C TYR A 334 -12.91 3.05 -21.35
N ALA A 335 -11.76 3.35 -21.98
CA ALA A 335 -11.43 2.85 -23.30
C ALA A 335 -11.14 1.34 -23.28
N ARG A 336 -10.58 0.85 -22.17
CA ARG A 336 -10.30 -0.57 -21.95
C ARG A 336 -11.60 -1.37 -21.81
N ASP A 337 -12.57 -0.87 -21.04
CA ASP A 337 -13.91 -1.49 -20.93
C ASP A 337 -14.58 -1.56 -22.29
N GLU A 338 -14.52 -0.50 -23.12
CA GLU A 338 -15.10 -0.48 -24.44
C GLU A 338 -14.42 -1.45 -25.41
N LYS A 339 -13.10 -1.55 -25.37
CA LYS A 339 -12.32 -2.33 -26.32
C LYS A 339 -12.18 -3.79 -25.97
N TYR A 340 -12.03 -4.08 -24.68
CA TYR A 340 -11.70 -5.42 -24.19
C TYR A 340 -12.78 -6.00 -23.27
N ASP A 341 -13.86 -5.24 -23.01
CA ASP A 341 -14.90 -5.63 -22.06
C ASP A 341 -14.29 -6.06 -20.71
N HIS A 342 -13.37 -5.20 -20.21
CA HIS A 342 -12.72 -5.35 -18.91
C HIS A 342 -12.78 -4.03 -18.13
N TRP A 343 -13.56 -4.04 -17.04
CA TRP A 343 -13.71 -2.90 -16.14
C TRP A 343 -12.84 -3.08 -14.89
N SER A 344 -11.74 -2.33 -14.82
CA SER A 344 -10.74 -2.47 -13.76
C SER A 344 -11.28 -2.18 -12.34
N SER A 345 -12.35 -1.42 -12.20
CA SER A 345 -12.99 -1.15 -10.90
C SER A 345 -14.16 -2.07 -10.58
N GLN A 346 -14.46 -3.11 -11.41
CA GLN A 346 -15.60 -4.02 -11.21
C GLN A 346 -15.66 -4.55 -9.76
N PRO A 347 -16.84 -4.51 -9.07
CA PRO A 347 -18.16 -4.08 -9.55
C PRO A 347 -18.44 -2.58 -9.38
N PHE A 348 -17.49 -1.79 -8.90
CA PHE A 348 -17.67 -0.41 -8.45
C PHE A 348 -17.70 0.60 -9.61
N ARG A 349 -18.39 1.71 -9.38
CA ARG A 349 -18.33 2.93 -10.19
C ARG A 349 -17.12 3.76 -9.77
N GLY A 350 -16.57 4.54 -10.70
CA GLY A 350 -15.49 5.48 -10.45
C GLY A 350 -14.11 4.93 -10.74
N LEU A 351 -13.15 5.84 -10.77
CA LEU A 351 -11.76 5.63 -11.11
C LEU A 351 -10.88 6.51 -10.21
N LYS A 352 -9.58 6.43 -10.38
CA LYS A 352 -8.61 7.33 -9.72
C LYS A 352 -9.13 8.76 -9.61
N ARG A 353 -9.04 9.35 -8.46
CA ARG A 353 -9.53 10.67 -8.02
C ARG A 353 -11.02 10.74 -7.70
N ASP A 354 -11.84 9.84 -8.22
CA ASP A 354 -13.27 9.87 -7.96
C ASP A 354 -13.60 9.51 -6.50
N LEU A 355 -14.70 10.06 -6.00
CA LEU A 355 -15.23 9.80 -4.67
C LEU A 355 -16.15 8.56 -4.64
N TYR A 356 -16.43 7.99 -5.80
CA TYR A 356 -17.07 6.68 -5.90
C TYR A 356 -16.11 5.57 -5.47
N GLU A 357 -16.69 4.44 -5.06
CA GLU A 357 -15.93 3.29 -4.54
C GLU A 357 -14.75 2.89 -5.45
N GLY A 358 -14.91 2.87 -6.77
CA GLY A 358 -13.84 2.48 -7.69
C GLY A 358 -12.61 3.39 -7.70
N GLY A 359 -12.68 4.57 -7.07
CA GLY A 359 -11.51 5.45 -6.91
C GLY A 359 -10.56 5.01 -5.79
N HIS A 360 -11.07 4.31 -4.79
CA HIS A 360 -10.33 4.00 -3.56
C HIS A 360 -10.59 2.60 -2.98
N HIS A 361 -11.56 1.86 -3.48
CA HIS A 361 -11.75 0.45 -3.15
C HIS A 361 -10.77 -0.36 -3.99
N VAL A 362 -9.76 -0.91 -3.35
CA VAL A 362 -8.59 -1.50 -3.98
C VAL A 362 -8.34 -2.93 -3.48
N PRO A 363 -7.56 -3.76 -4.20
CA PRO A 363 -7.13 -5.04 -3.66
C PRO A 363 -6.42 -4.85 -2.32
N PHE A 364 -6.78 -5.66 -1.32
CA PHE A 364 -6.15 -5.64 -0.01
C PHE A 364 -6.02 -7.07 0.52
N VAL A 365 -4.79 -7.53 0.65
CA VAL A 365 -4.44 -8.89 1.07
C VAL A 365 -3.39 -8.81 2.17
N ILE A 366 -3.57 -9.63 3.22
CA ILE A 366 -2.56 -9.82 4.27
C ILE A 366 -2.29 -11.32 4.40
N HIS A 367 -1.04 -11.71 4.22
CA HIS A 367 -0.54 -13.03 4.53
C HIS A 367 0.44 -12.95 5.70
N TRP A 368 0.07 -13.57 6.81
CA TRP A 368 0.93 -13.63 7.99
C TRP A 368 0.92 -15.06 8.55
N PRO A 369 1.97 -15.84 8.30
CA PRO A 369 2.06 -17.22 8.75
C PRO A 369 1.81 -17.39 10.24
N GLY A 370 0.91 -18.31 10.59
CA GLY A 370 0.52 -18.56 11.99
C GLY A 370 -0.44 -17.54 12.61
N VAL A 371 -0.86 -16.49 11.86
CA VAL A 371 -1.82 -15.48 12.31
C VAL A 371 -3.04 -15.42 11.41
N THR A 372 -2.86 -15.35 10.09
CA THR A 372 -3.97 -15.39 9.11
C THR A 372 -4.20 -16.82 8.63
N ASP A 373 -5.47 -17.22 8.56
CA ASP A 373 -5.84 -18.50 7.98
C ASP A 373 -5.79 -18.42 6.44
N ALA A 374 -5.33 -19.49 5.79
CA ALA A 374 -5.38 -19.61 4.35
C ALA A 374 -6.83 -19.58 3.84
N GLU A 375 -7.03 -19.04 2.63
CA GLU A 375 -8.34 -18.90 1.97
C GLU A 375 -9.36 -18.10 2.78
N SER A 376 -8.92 -17.35 3.81
CA SER A 376 -9.82 -16.55 4.62
C SER A 376 -10.24 -15.25 3.91
N THR A 377 -11.45 -14.81 4.24
CA THR A 377 -12.03 -13.57 3.71
C THR A 377 -12.59 -12.74 4.86
N CYS A 378 -12.32 -11.46 4.84
CA CYS A 378 -12.86 -10.47 5.77
C CYS A 378 -13.67 -9.43 5.00
N ASP A 379 -14.94 -9.24 5.37
CA ASP A 379 -15.86 -8.27 4.77
C ASP A 379 -16.03 -6.99 5.60
N ALA A 380 -15.22 -6.82 6.65
CA ALA A 380 -15.21 -5.61 7.44
C ALA A 380 -14.67 -4.43 6.62
N LEU A 381 -15.27 -3.25 6.81
CA LEU A 381 -14.75 -1.99 6.28
C LEU A 381 -13.38 -1.71 6.90
N VAL A 382 -12.34 -1.66 6.08
CA VAL A 382 -10.95 -1.39 6.51
C VAL A 382 -10.29 -0.37 5.57
N SER A 383 -9.27 0.29 6.08
CA SER A 383 -8.46 1.21 5.28
C SER A 383 -6.98 0.95 5.49
N GLN A 384 -6.16 1.27 4.50
CA GLN A 384 -4.70 1.16 4.61
C GLN A 384 -4.11 2.00 5.75
N VAL A 385 -4.79 3.06 6.17
CA VAL A 385 -4.41 3.83 7.36
C VAL A 385 -4.35 2.95 8.62
N ASP A 386 -5.10 1.85 8.65
CA ASP A 386 -5.18 0.89 9.77
C ASP A 386 -3.91 0.03 9.92
N LEU A 387 -3.06 -0.01 8.90
CA LEU A 387 -1.79 -0.74 8.98
C LEU A 387 -0.87 -0.18 10.05
N PHE A 388 -0.88 1.14 10.32
CA PHE A 388 -0.03 1.75 11.33
C PHE A 388 -0.32 1.17 12.74
N ALA A 389 -1.57 1.23 13.20
CA ALA A 389 -1.97 0.68 14.49
C ALA A 389 -1.82 -0.86 14.54
N THR A 390 -1.99 -1.54 13.39
CA THR A 390 -1.77 -2.98 13.29
C THR A 390 -0.30 -3.36 13.54
N MET A 391 0.63 -2.62 12.95
CA MET A 391 2.06 -2.82 13.16
C MET A 391 2.49 -2.39 14.57
N ALA A 392 1.89 -1.32 15.12
CA ALA A 392 2.11 -0.92 16.50
C ALA A 392 1.70 -2.04 17.49
N ASP A 393 0.51 -2.62 17.31
CA ASP A 393 0.06 -3.76 18.12
C ASP A 393 0.97 -4.99 17.97
N MET A 394 1.42 -5.28 16.74
CA MET A 394 2.37 -6.37 16.48
C MET A 394 3.67 -6.19 17.26
N LEU A 395 4.16 -4.96 17.32
CA LEU A 395 5.42 -4.59 17.99
C LEU A 395 5.25 -4.37 19.50
N GLY A 396 4.02 -4.25 20.01
CA GLY A 396 3.76 -3.79 21.37
C GLY A 396 4.19 -2.32 21.57
N HIS A 397 4.09 -1.51 20.51
CA HIS A 397 4.43 -0.10 20.50
C HIS A 397 3.23 0.74 20.95
N GLU A 398 3.45 1.60 21.95
CA GLU A 398 2.45 2.57 22.37
C GLU A 398 2.52 3.79 21.44
N ILE A 399 1.44 4.02 20.69
CA ILE A 399 1.37 5.16 19.75
C ILE A 399 1.29 6.46 20.57
N PRO A 400 2.20 7.42 20.37
CA PRO A 400 2.15 8.69 21.07
C PRO A 400 0.89 9.49 20.79
N ASP A 401 0.43 10.29 21.76
CA ASP A 401 -0.75 11.13 21.62
C ASP A 401 -0.68 12.01 20.37
N GLY A 402 -1.75 12.03 19.60
CA GLY A 402 -1.85 12.82 18.36
C GLY A 402 -1.23 12.18 17.11
N GLN A 403 -0.43 11.10 17.26
CA GLN A 403 0.07 10.32 16.13
C GLN A 403 -0.97 9.31 15.67
N ALA A 404 -0.88 8.89 14.40
CA ALA A 404 -1.73 7.87 13.77
C ALA A 404 -3.24 8.00 14.07
N LYS A 405 -3.74 9.24 14.15
CA LYS A 405 -5.07 9.61 14.66
C LYS A 405 -6.24 8.85 14.01
N ASP A 406 -6.07 8.38 12.78
CA ASP A 406 -7.14 7.74 12.01
C ASP A 406 -7.00 6.22 11.94
N SER A 407 -5.93 5.69 12.50
CA SER A 407 -5.59 4.27 12.43
C SER A 407 -6.29 3.44 13.49
N ARG A 408 -6.79 2.26 13.11
CA ARG A 408 -7.34 1.24 14.00
C ARG A 408 -6.73 -0.11 13.69
N SER A 409 -6.29 -0.82 14.70
CA SER A 409 -5.61 -2.10 14.51
C SER A 409 -6.50 -3.15 13.84
N LEU A 410 -5.98 -3.80 12.81
CA LEU A 410 -6.59 -4.96 12.16
C LEU A 410 -6.32 -6.27 12.91
N MET A 411 -5.50 -6.29 13.96
CA MET A 411 -5.14 -7.51 14.71
C MET A 411 -6.34 -8.34 15.15
N PRO A 412 -7.47 -7.74 15.61
CA PRO A 412 -8.68 -8.52 15.92
C PRO A 412 -9.26 -9.24 14.70
N LEU A 413 -9.26 -8.59 13.53
CA LEU A 413 -9.76 -9.16 12.28
C LEU A 413 -8.86 -10.26 11.72
N LEU A 414 -7.54 -10.11 11.82
CA LEU A 414 -6.58 -11.11 11.36
C LEU A 414 -6.75 -12.44 12.11
N LYS A 415 -7.20 -12.39 13.36
CA LYS A 415 -7.49 -13.57 14.19
C LYS A 415 -8.92 -14.07 14.04
N GLN A 416 -9.87 -13.18 13.81
CA GLN A 416 -11.31 -13.46 13.74
C GLN A 416 -11.95 -12.55 12.67
N PRO A 417 -12.00 -12.96 11.40
CA PRO A 417 -12.37 -12.10 10.26
C PRO A 417 -13.81 -11.55 10.32
N ASN A 418 -14.69 -12.15 11.12
CA ASN A 418 -16.10 -11.74 11.26
C ASN A 418 -16.33 -10.72 12.40
N GLN A 419 -15.27 -10.20 13.04
CA GLN A 419 -15.43 -9.18 14.07
C GLN A 419 -15.80 -7.82 13.44
N LYS A 420 -16.48 -7.00 14.24
CA LYS A 420 -16.72 -5.60 13.87
C LYS A 420 -15.43 -4.81 13.98
N HIS A 421 -15.23 -3.90 13.04
CA HIS A 421 -14.10 -3.00 13.01
C HIS A 421 -14.59 -1.54 12.94
N ARG A 422 -14.23 -0.79 11.89
CA ARG A 422 -14.76 0.56 11.70
C ARG A 422 -16.15 0.52 11.07
N GLN A 423 -17.02 1.41 11.50
CA GLN A 423 -18.33 1.61 10.88
C GLN A 423 -18.27 2.69 9.80
N SER A 424 -17.37 3.66 9.96
CA SER A 424 -17.29 4.82 9.09
C SER A 424 -15.89 5.00 8.51
N LEU A 425 -15.83 5.49 7.27
CA LEU A 425 -14.61 5.85 6.57
C LEU A 425 -14.83 7.10 5.73
N VAL A 426 -13.93 8.08 5.85
CA VAL A 426 -13.95 9.32 5.07
C VAL A 426 -12.95 9.23 3.93
N GLN A 427 -13.39 9.59 2.73
CA GLN A 427 -12.57 9.73 1.54
C GLN A 427 -12.51 11.18 1.11
N ASN A 428 -11.35 11.61 0.64
CA ASN A 428 -11.14 12.95 0.12
C ASN A 428 -10.11 12.92 -1.00
N THR A 429 -10.33 13.74 -2.02
CA THR A 429 -9.39 13.89 -3.14
C THR A 429 -9.01 15.35 -3.37
N ARG A 430 -9.95 16.28 -3.17
CA ARG A 430 -9.76 17.73 -3.32
C ARG A 430 -10.24 18.46 -2.08
N VAL A 431 -9.80 19.70 -1.95
CA VAL A 431 -10.33 20.62 -0.93
C VAL A 431 -11.85 20.68 -1.03
N ASP A 432 -12.52 20.52 0.10
CA ASP A 432 -13.99 20.60 0.23
C ASP A 432 -14.81 19.57 -0.58
N GLU A 433 -14.17 18.52 -1.12
CA GLU A 433 -14.86 17.41 -1.77
C GLU A 433 -14.62 16.13 -0.97
N TYR A 434 -15.66 15.65 -0.28
CA TYR A 434 -15.58 14.50 0.62
C TYR A 434 -16.63 13.45 0.28
N ALA A 435 -16.32 12.21 0.58
CA ALA A 435 -17.30 11.15 0.73
C ALA A 435 -17.15 10.50 2.10
N ILE A 436 -18.27 10.02 2.66
CA ILE A 436 -18.30 9.27 3.89
C ILE A 436 -19.10 7.99 3.72
N ARG A 437 -18.47 6.86 4.02
CA ARG A 437 -19.12 5.58 4.27
C ARG A 437 -19.60 5.54 5.72
N ASP A 438 -20.82 5.08 5.95
CA ASP A 438 -21.33 4.73 7.26
C ASP A 438 -22.23 3.49 7.17
N GLY A 439 -21.70 2.34 7.53
CA GLY A 439 -22.32 1.06 7.29
C GLY A 439 -22.57 0.82 5.79
N LYS A 440 -23.85 0.64 5.41
CA LYS A 440 -24.23 0.44 4.00
C LYS A 440 -24.34 1.73 3.17
N TRP A 441 -24.35 2.90 3.82
CA TRP A 441 -24.56 4.18 3.17
C TRP A 441 -23.26 4.82 2.72
N LEU A 442 -23.24 5.32 1.50
CA LEU A 442 -22.19 6.21 1.00
C LEU A 442 -22.80 7.57 0.67
N LEU A 443 -22.40 8.62 1.38
CA LEU A 443 -22.72 10.00 1.07
C LEU A 443 -21.53 10.67 0.41
N ILE A 444 -21.76 11.29 -0.74
CA ILE A 444 -20.81 12.16 -1.43
C ILE A 444 -21.22 13.61 -1.21
N ASP A 445 -20.43 14.34 -0.42
CA ASP A 445 -20.58 15.76 -0.13
C ASP A 445 -19.68 16.56 -1.10
N ALA A 446 -20.09 16.58 -2.34
CA ALA A 446 -19.44 17.26 -3.46
C ALA A 446 -20.46 17.47 -4.58
N LYS A 447 -20.13 18.33 -5.56
CA LYS A 447 -20.98 18.55 -6.74
C LYS A 447 -21.21 17.28 -7.55
N SER A 448 -20.27 16.36 -7.51
CA SER A 448 -20.32 15.05 -8.14
C SER A 448 -19.22 14.17 -7.55
N GLY A 449 -19.50 12.86 -7.47
CA GLY A 449 -18.46 11.86 -7.18
C GLY A 449 -17.38 11.77 -8.26
N TYR A 450 -17.62 12.29 -9.47
CA TYR A 450 -16.61 12.36 -10.54
C TYR A 450 -15.69 13.58 -10.37
N VAL A 451 -14.50 13.35 -9.91
CA VAL A 451 -13.43 14.35 -9.84
C VAL A 451 -12.65 14.44 -11.15
N SER A 452 -12.50 13.31 -11.85
CA SER A 452 -11.80 13.19 -13.14
C SER A 452 -12.67 13.52 -14.37
N GLY A 453 -13.97 13.80 -14.14
CA GLY A 453 -14.95 14.08 -15.18
C GLY A 453 -15.72 12.83 -15.64
N ARG A 454 -16.96 13.05 -16.06
CA ARG A 454 -17.90 11.99 -16.48
C ARG A 454 -17.56 11.45 -17.87
N ASN A 455 -17.74 10.15 -18.06
CA ASN A 455 -17.77 9.51 -19.37
C ASN A 455 -19.20 9.09 -19.71
N LYS A 456 -19.93 9.97 -20.41
CA LYS A 456 -21.33 9.74 -20.76
C LYS A 456 -21.56 8.48 -21.61
N GLY A 457 -20.60 8.10 -22.46
CA GLY A 457 -20.69 6.89 -23.27
C GLY A 457 -20.66 5.64 -22.40
N TRP A 458 -19.74 5.62 -21.42
CA TRP A 458 -19.61 4.54 -20.45
C TRP A 458 -20.86 4.45 -19.56
N GLU A 459 -21.33 5.57 -19.03
CA GLU A 459 -22.55 5.65 -18.20
C GLU A 459 -23.77 5.11 -18.94
N SER A 460 -23.93 5.49 -20.23
CA SER A 460 -25.03 5.00 -21.05
C SER A 460 -24.97 3.47 -21.25
N ARG A 461 -23.78 2.92 -21.47
CA ARG A 461 -23.60 1.45 -21.59
C ARG A 461 -23.93 0.73 -20.28
N ARG A 462 -23.58 1.31 -19.16
CA ARG A 462 -23.82 0.77 -17.80
C ARG A 462 -25.19 1.15 -17.24
N GLN A 463 -26.04 1.82 -18.03
CA GLN A 463 -27.39 2.26 -17.65
C GLN A 463 -27.41 3.15 -16.39
N ILE A 464 -26.33 3.89 -16.14
CA ILE A 464 -26.26 4.87 -15.07
C ILE A 464 -27.13 6.07 -15.45
N PRO A 465 -28.11 6.48 -14.60
CA PRO A 465 -28.98 7.61 -14.88
C PRO A 465 -28.22 8.92 -15.14
N ALA A 466 -28.84 9.81 -15.89
CA ALA A 466 -28.32 11.16 -16.03
C ALA A 466 -28.31 11.84 -14.65
N ASP A 467 -27.39 12.81 -14.48
CA ASP A 467 -27.27 13.63 -13.29
C ASP A 467 -28.62 14.28 -12.93
N ASP A 468 -29.11 14.02 -11.74
CA ASP A 468 -30.37 14.53 -11.21
C ASP A 468 -30.25 15.94 -10.59
N LYS A 469 -29.06 16.55 -10.65
CA LYS A 469 -28.73 17.88 -10.12
C LYS A 469 -29.00 18.04 -8.62
N GLN A 470 -29.02 16.95 -7.86
CA GLN A 470 -29.08 16.98 -6.41
C GLN A 470 -27.79 17.63 -5.84
N PRO A 471 -27.86 18.32 -4.70
CA PRO A 471 -26.68 18.90 -4.06
C PRO A 471 -25.72 17.86 -3.44
N TYR A 472 -26.23 16.64 -3.25
CA TYR A 472 -25.49 15.49 -2.66
C TYR A 472 -25.83 14.23 -3.42
N GLU A 473 -24.94 13.25 -3.32
CA GLU A 473 -25.24 11.92 -3.82
C GLU A 473 -25.24 10.95 -2.62
N LEU A 474 -26.30 10.14 -2.45
CA LEU A 474 -26.43 9.11 -1.44
C LEU A 474 -26.72 7.77 -2.09
N TYR A 475 -25.96 6.75 -1.72
CA TYR A 475 -26.10 5.39 -2.26
C TYR A 475 -26.25 4.36 -1.13
N ASP A 476 -27.15 3.38 -1.32
CA ASP A 476 -27.26 2.18 -0.48
C ASP A 476 -26.44 1.04 -1.10
N LEU A 477 -25.21 0.87 -0.66
CA LEU A 477 -24.29 -0.12 -1.26
C LEU A 477 -24.68 -1.57 -0.98
N SER A 478 -25.64 -1.82 -0.09
CA SER A 478 -26.16 -3.17 0.14
C SER A 478 -27.04 -3.69 -0.99
N VAL A 479 -27.59 -2.80 -1.82
CA VAL A 479 -28.47 -3.11 -2.95
C VAL A 479 -28.01 -2.49 -4.26
N ASP A 480 -27.18 -1.45 -4.21
CA ASP A 480 -26.61 -0.72 -5.36
C ASP A 480 -25.11 -0.52 -5.20
N ILE A 481 -24.36 -1.62 -5.27
CA ILE A 481 -22.90 -1.59 -5.18
C ILE A 481 -22.24 -0.83 -6.34
N GLY A 482 -22.93 -0.75 -7.49
CA GLY A 482 -22.51 -0.01 -8.67
C GLY A 482 -22.80 1.50 -8.60
N GLN A 483 -23.43 1.98 -7.53
CA GLN A 483 -23.69 3.41 -7.28
C GLN A 483 -24.42 4.05 -8.48
N SER A 484 -25.47 3.41 -8.95
CA SER A 484 -26.23 3.82 -10.13
C SER A 484 -27.40 4.76 -9.79
N GLU A 485 -28.01 4.62 -8.61
CA GLU A 485 -29.23 5.32 -8.23
C GLU A 485 -28.98 6.23 -7.00
N ASN A 486 -29.03 7.55 -7.23
CA ASN A 486 -28.91 8.53 -6.16
C ASN A 486 -30.23 8.66 -5.40
N VAL A 487 -30.26 8.19 -4.15
CA VAL A 487 -31.44 8.19 -3.27
C VAL A 487 -31.44 9.33 -2.24
N ALA A 488 -30.61 10.37 -2.41
CA ALA A 488 -30.48 11.48 -1.44
C ALA A 488 -31.81 12.16 -1.15
N SER A 489 -32.67 12.35 -2.16
CA SER A 489 -33.99 12.98 -1.99
C SER A 489 -34.99 12.11 -1.23
N GLU A 490 -34.79 10.79 -1.20
CA GLU A 490 -35.68 9.85 -0.52
C GLU A 490 -35.28 9.69 0.97
N TYR A 491 -34.02 9.94 1.30
CA TYR A 491 -33.45 9.75 2.65
C TYR A 491 -32.80 11.01 3.22
N PRO A 492 -33.51 12.16 3.30
CA PRO A 492 -32.93 13.43 3.75
C PRO A 492 -32.40 13.38 5.19
N GLU A 493 -33.02 12.62 6.08
CA GLU A 493 -32.54 12.45 7.46
C GLU A 493 -31.19 11.70 7.51
N THR A 494 -31.00 10.72 6.62
CA THR A 494 -29.71 10.01 6.49
C THR A 494 -28.62 10.94 5.98
N VAL A 495 -28.94 11.77 4.98
CA VAL A 495 -28.01 12.80 4.47
C VAL A 495 -27.55 13.70 5.60
N GLU A 496 -28.47 14.32 6.36
CA GLU A 496 -28.13 15.24 7.44
C GLU A 496 -27.34 14.56 8.57
N ARG A 497 -27.69 13.32 8.94
CA ARG A 497 -26.94 12.53 9.90
C ARG A 497 -25.50 12.29 9.45
N MET A 498 -25.31 11.88 8.19
CA MET A 498 -23.99 11.56 7.65
C MET A 498 -23.14 12.83 7.46
N LYS A 499 -23.74 13.97 7.09
CA LYS A 499 -23.03 15.25 7.07
C LYS A 499 -22.52 15.64 8.45
N SER A 500 -23.38 15.51 9.47
CA SER A 500 -22.99 15.78 10.86
C SER A 500 -21.85 14.86 11.30
N LEU A 501 -21.92 13.57 10.97
CA LEU A 501 -20.85 12.59 11.26
C LEU A 501 -19.54 12.96 10.53
N LEU A 502 -19.62 13.33 9.25
CA LEU A 502 -18.46 13.79 8.48
C LEU A 502 -17.80 14.99 9.14
N GLN A 503 -18.59 15.98 9.57
CA GLN A 503 -18.06 17.13 10.28
C GLN A 503 -17.37 16.73 11.58
N THR A 504 -18.00 15.90 12.40
CA THR A 504 -17.40 15.39 13.65
C THR A 504 -16.07 14.68 13.39
N ILE A 505 -16.00 13.78 12.39
CA ILE A 505 -14.76 13.05 12.07
C ILE A 505 -13.65 14.00 11.61
N ARG A 506 -14.01 15.05 10.85
CA ARG A 506 -13.02 16.03 10.40
C ARG A 506 -12.45 16.86 11.55
N GLU A 507 -13.28 17.25 12.52
CA GLU A 507 -12.89 18.08 13.65
C GLU A 507 -12.26 17.27 14.79
N ASP A 508 -12.95 16.24 15.24
CA ASP A 508 -12.59 15.51 16.47
C ASP A 508 -11.91 14.15 16.22
N GLY A 509 -12.13 13.54 15.06
CA GLY A 509 -11.70 12.18 14.71
C GLY A 509 -12.86 11.18 14.68
N TYR A 510 -12.55 9.94 14.34
CA TYR A 510 -13.55 8.87 14.29
C TYR A 510 -14.10 8.57 15.69
N PRO A 511 -15.42 8.43 15.86
CA PRO A 511 -15.99 7.96 17.11
C PRO A 511 -15.49 6.55 17.45
N GLU A 512 -15.38 6.24 18.75
CA GLU A 512 -14.97 4.93 19.25
C GLU A 512 -15.97 3.80 18.89
#